data_e59f4afe0941137752525d60d4e909e1
#
_entry.id   e59f4afe0941137752525d60d4e909e1
#
_cell.length_a   1.000
_cell.length_b   1.000
_cell.length_c   1.000
_cell.angle_alpha   90.00
_cell.angle_beta   90.00
_cell.angle_gamma   90.00
#
_symmetry.space_group_name_H-M   'P 1'
#
loop_
_entity.id
_entity.type
_entity.pdbx_description
1 polymer ?
#
loop_
_entity_poly.entity_id
_entity_poly.type
_entity_poly.pdbx_seq_one_letter_code
_entity_poly.pdbx_strand_id
1 'polypeptide(L)'
;MDLSELLNEKEWRKCKGSEDASIDELVEAFQYFCDNYWHIKHPERGRIKFEMREAQIETIRAWLSNRYSVVLKARQIGFSTLGAAYAFWLTFFWSDRFVVMLSRTEREAAKLLQKSKYGFKFIPLWMKERGPDITSDNQLKMTFSNESSIESLPSGNDPARGESVYLVIVDEMAFLPNSEEAWASIEPIADVGGRVICLSTANGSGNFFHQMWVGSQNKTNLFKGIFWPWSAGDRDENWYESKSKTMPSWQLHQEYPRSPEEAFIKSGNPVFDIDNLMKYEIEEPQRGYLHVAARKQVDYRETPDGELAIWEMPEPDGIYVIGADIAEGLGHGDYSSAHVINARTDALVAHWHGHIEPDLFGDALCEIGWLYNGALIAVENNNHGLTTVKAMQRYGYKNMYRQRRLQQRNPEPSEVVGWRTTTASKPLAIDELAAAIRDNVIYIPCERTIAELKTYVRNANGRMNGSPHDDRVMSLAITYQMLKYVWLPEYRPEIAPPKYSLHWFERFIQYGDDGMKAVPLGAYNARKK
;
A
#
# COMPACT_ATOMS: atom_id res chain seq x y z
N MET A 1 -21.25 -6.08 58.43
CA MET A 1 -20.25 -5.77 57.39
C MET A 1 -19.19 -4.88 58.02
N ASP A 2 -17.96 -5.36 58.08
CA ASP A 2 -16.85 -4.59 58.61
C ASP A 2 -16.57 -3.35 57.71
N LEU A 3 -15.97 -2.31 58.29
CA LEU A 3 -15.61 -1.08 57.58
C LEU A 3 -14.71 -1.38 56.36
N SER A 4 -13.81 -2.35 56.48
CA SER A 4 -12.96 -2.81 55.40
C SER A 4 -13.74 -3.46 54.25
N GLU A 5 -14.78 -4.24 54.54
CA GLU A 5 -15.66 -4.84 53.55
C GLU A 5 -16.46 -3.78 52.80
N LEU A 6 -16.97 -2.75 53.48
CA LEU A 6 -17.67 -1.62 52.88
C LEU A 6 -16.75 -0.81 51.95
N LEU A 7 -15.52 -0.59 52.35
CA LEU A 7 -14.53 0.11 51.53
C LEU A 7 -14.19 -0.70 50.27
N ASN A 8 -13.96 -2.01 50.44
CA ASN A 8 -13.66 -2.92 49.32
C ASN A 8 -14.85 -3.01 48.33
N GLU A 9 -16.10 -3.02 48.85
CA GLU A 9 -17.30 -2.96 48.03
C GLU A 9 -17.35 -1.69 47.18
N LYS A 10 -17.09 -0.53 47.76
CA LYS A 10 -17.07 0.75 47.06
C LYS A 10 -15.98 0.80 45.99
N GLU A 11 -14.78 0.30 46.30
CA GLU A 11 -13.67 0.24 45.37
C GLU A 11 -13.94 -0.73 44.21
N TRP A 12 -14.55 -1.90 44.49
CA TRP A 12 -14.97 -2.85 43.49
C TRP A 12 -15.92 -2.22 42.48
N ARG A 13 -16.96 -1.51 42.97
CA ARG A 13 -17.93 -0.83 42.09
C ARG A 13 -17.30 0.25 41.22
N LYS A 14 -16.33 0.99 41.75
CA LYS A 14 -15.58 1.98 40.99
C LYS A 14 -14.78 1.32 39.85
N CYS A 15 -14.21 0.15 40.07
CA CYS A 15 -13.43 -0.58 39.07
C CYS A 15 -14.29 -1.30 38.04
N LYS A 16 -15.47 -1.81 38.43
CA LYS A 16 -16.37 -2.56 37.56
C LYS A 16 -17.26 -1.64 36.71
N GLY A 17 -17.79 -0.58 37.30
CA GLY A 17 -18.93 0.15 36.80
C GLY A 17 -20.26 -0.56 37.08
N SER A 18 -21.37 -0.02 36.61
CA SER A 18 -22.71 -0.57 36.67
C SER A 18 -23.07 -1.26 35.34
N GLU A 19 -24.05 -2.18 35.36
CA GLU A 19 -24.56 -2.81 34.12
C GLU A 19 -25.32 -1.81 33.26
N ASP A 20 -25.99 -0.82 33.86
CA ASP A 20 -26.69 0.25 33.19
C ASP A 20 -25.85 1.53 33.02
N ALA A 21 -24.53 1.44 33.24
CA ALA A 21 -23.62 2.58 33.16
C ALA A 21 -23.54 3.12 31.72
N SER A 22 -23.45 4.41 31.59
CA SER A 22 -23.11 5.07 30.33
C SER A 22 -21.68 4.67 29.88
N ILE A 23 -21.39 4.90 28.60
CA ILE A 23 -20.06 4.63 28.05
C ILE A 23 -18.97 5.40 28.83
N ASP A 24 -19.24 6.66 29.18
CA ASP A 24 -18.28 7.48 29.92
C ASP A 24 -18.01 6.94 31.33
N GLU A 25 -19.05 6.49 32.03
CA GLU A 25 -18.88 5.83 33.34
C GLU A 25 -18.10 4.51 33.25
N LEU A 26 -18.28 3.74 32.18
CA LEU A 26 -17.48 2.52 31.94
C LEU A 26 -16.03 2.85 31.60
N VAL A 27 -15.77 3.93 30.85
CA VAL A 27 -14.40 4.44 30.59
C VAL A 27 -13.74 4.86 31.88
N GLU A 28 -14.42 5.62 32.74
CA GLU A 28 -13.94 6.04 34.04
C GLU A 28 -13.64 4.84 34.95
N ALA A 29 -14.51 3.84 34.97
CA ALA A 29 -14.33 2.63 35.76
C ALA A 29 -13.09 1.83 35.30
N PHE A 30 -12.91 1.63 33.99
CA PHE A 30 -11.76 0.95 33.44
C PHE A 30 -10.47 1.75 33.69
N GLN A 31 -10.49 3.07 33.47
CA GLN A 31 -9.36 3.94 33.77
C GLN A 31 -8.99 3.88 35.28
N TYR A 32 -9.99 4.01 36.17
CA TYR A 32 -9.77 3.92 37.59
C TYR A 32 -9.11 2.60 37.98
N PHE A 33 -9.58 1.48 37.42
CA PHE A 33 -8.98 0.17 37.63
C PHE A 33 -7.52 0.13 37.16
N CYS A 34 -7.21 0.64 35.97
CA CYS A 34 -5.86 0.64 35.42
C CYS A 34 -4.90 1.49 36.24
N ASP A 35 -5.28 2.72 36.55
CA ASP A 35 -4.43 3.69 37.24
C ASP A 35 -4.12 3.29 38.70
N ASN A 36 -5.07 2.58 39.35
CA ASN A 36 -4.91 2.23 40.79
C ASN A 36 -4.44 0.81 41.03
N TYR A 37 -4.85 -0.17 40.22
CA TYR A 37 -4.69 -1.59 40.53
C TYR A 37 -3.96 -2.40 39.48
N TRP A 38 -3.92 -1.94 38.20
CA TRP A 38 -3.27 -2.69 37.15
C TRP A 38 -1.80 -2.38 37.03
N HIS A 39 -0.96 -3.42 36.98
CA HIS A 39 0.48 -3.28 36.88
C HIS A 39 1.00 -3.83 35.56
N ILE A 40 2.00 -3.15 35.02
CA ILE A 40 2.70 -3.54 33.81
C ILE A 40 4.20 -3.67 34.05
N LYS A 41 4.90 -4.38 33.17
CA LYS A 41 6.35 -4.52 33.21
C LYS A 41 6.98 -3.48 32.28
N HIS A 42 7.66 -2.49 32.87
CA HIS A 42 8.45 -1.51 32.12
C HIS A 42 9.90 -2.02 31.97
N PRO A 43 10.56 -1.85 30.77
CA PRO A 43 11.92 -2.35 30.53
C PRO A 43 12.96 -1.85 31.56
N GLU A 44 12.91 -0.56 31.89
CA GLU A 44 13.88 0.09 32.78
C GLU A 44 13.40 0.18 34.22
N ARG A 45 12.11 0.49 34.44
CA ARG A 45 11.55 0.75 35.81
C ARG A 45 10.95 -0.49 36.45
N GLY A 46 10.99 -1.66 35.76
CA GLY A 46 10.44 -2.91 36.29
C GLY A 46 8.91 -2.87 36.40
N ARG A 47 8.35 -3.17 37.58
CA ARG A 47 6.92 -3.13 37.83
C ARG A 47 6.45 -1.70 38.09
N ILE A 48 5.53 -1.21 37.26
CA ILE A 48 4.88 0.10 37.41
C ILE A 48 3.36 -0.05 37.29
N LYS A 49 2.61 0.92 37.78
CA LYS A 49 1.18 1.04 37.51
C LYS A 49 0.95 1.40 36.02
N PHE A 50 -0.17 1.02 35.50
CA PHE A 50 -0.56 1.36 34.15
C PHE A 50 -1.42 2.64 34.18
N GLU A 51 -0.76 3.77 34.33
CA GLU A 51 -1.40 5.08 34.21
C GLU A 51 -1.78 5.30 32.73
N MET A 52 -3.09 5.46 32.47
CA MET A 52 -3.60 5.57 31.11
C MET A 52 -3.35 6.96 30.54
N ARG A 53 -2.89 6.99 29.28
CA ARG A 53 -2.76 8.20 28.49
C ARG A 53 -4.08 8.59 27.86
N GLU A 54 -4.25 9.87 27.51
CA GLU A 54 -5.46 10.37 26.84
C GLU A 54 -5.82 9.57 25.58
N ALA A 55 -4.84 9.29 24.71
CA ALA A 55 -5.02 8.44 23.53
C ALA A 55 -5.59 7.05 23.84
N GLN A 56 -5.20 6.47 24.97
CA GLN A 56 -5.70 5.17 25.41
C GLN A 56 -7.12 5.26 25.96
N ILE A 57 -7.42 6.33 26.70
CA ILE A 57 -8.78 6.62 27.23
C ILE A 57 -9.78 6.82 26.09
N GLU A 58 -9.42 7.65 25.09
CA GLU A 58 -10.26 7.87 23.89
C GLU A 58 -10.45 6.58 23.09
N THR A 59 -9.43 5.74 23.02
CA THR A 59 -9.54 4.44 22.33
C THR A 59 -10.50 3.49 23.07
N ILE A 60 -10.45 3.42 24.40
CA ILE A 60 -11.42 2.63 25.17
C ILE A 60 -12.84 3.16 24.97
N ARG A 61 -13.03 4.47 24.95
CA ARG A 61 -14.32 5.08 24.62
C ARG A 61 -14.82 4.62 23.24
N ALA A 62 -13.96 4.64 22.26
CA ALA A 62 -14.30 4.17 20.91
C ALA A 62 -14.61 2.66 20.87
N TRP A 63 -13.86 1.82 21.61
CA TRP A 63 -14.11 0.37 21.69
C TRP A 63 -15.43 0.03 22.39
N LEU A 64 -15.81 0.79 23.39
CA LEU A 64 -17.09 0.65 24.07
C LEU A 64 -18.27 1.14 23.21
N SER A 65 -18.05 2.17 22.38
CA SER A 65 -19.08 2.78 21.55
C SER A 65 -19.31 2.06 20.23
N ASN A 66 -18.32 1.36 19.69
CA ASN A 66 -18.38 0.77 18.36
C ASN A 66 -18.16 -0.74 18.41
N ARG A 67 -18.86 -1.45 17.53
CA ARG A 67 -18.74 -2.90 17.40
C ARG A 67 -17.48 -3.32 16.67
N TYR A 68 -17.06 -2.52 15.69
CA TYR A 68 -15.86 -2.72 14.88
C TYR A 68 -14.91 -1.54 15.04
N SER A 69 -13.65 -1.80 15.34
CA SER A 69 -12.64 -0.76 15.44
C SER A 69 -11.35 -1.18 14.72
N VAL A 70 -10.79 -0.28 13.90
CA VAL A 70 -9.48 -0.43 13.29
C VAL A 70 -8.57 0.68 13.81
N VAL A 71 -7.46 0.29 14.48
CA VAL A 71 -6.53 1.22 15.12
C VAL A 71 -5.18 1.16 14.42
N LEU A 72 -4.89 2.20 13.66
CA LEU A 72 -3.57 2.47 13.11
C LEU A 72 -2.76 3.25 14.14
N LYS A 73 -1.66 2.69 14.59
CA LYS A 73 -0.90 3.24 15.71
C LYS A 73 0.60 3.27 15.43
N ALA A 74 1.31 4.19 16.06
CA ALA A 74 2.76 4.10 16.16
C ALA A 74 3.19 2.92 17.05
N ARG A 75 4.40 2.47 16.85
CA ARG A 75 5.00 1.39 17.63
C ARG A 75 5.29 1.81 19.07
N GLN A 76 5.13 0.85 20.01
CA GLN A 76 5.48 1.00 21.42
C GLN A 76 4.74 2.11 22.19
N ILE A 77 3.53 2.44 21.82
CA ILE A 77 2.67 3.38 22.55
C ILE A 77 1.66 2.66 23.48
N GLY A 78 1.88 1.37 23.76
CA GLY A 78 1.20 0.62 24.81
C GLY A 78 -0.12 -0.04 24.45
N PHE A 79 -0.54 -0.06 23.17
CA PHE A 79 -1.88 -0.55 22.78
C PHE A 79 -2.09 -2.06 22.91
N SER A 80 -1.08 -2.90 22.66
CA SER A 80 -1.18 -4.34 22.96
C SER A 80 -1.33 -4.60 24.47
N THR A 81 -0.79 -3.72 25.31
CA THR A 81 -0.97 -3.78 26.77
C THR A 81 -2.37 -3.31 27.15
N LEU A 82 -2.87 -2.26 26.52
CA LEU A 82 -4.25 -1.78 26.68
C LEU A 82 -5.26 -2.87 26.33
N GLY A 83 -5.09 -3.53 25.17
CA GLY A 83 -5.94 -4.65 24.75
C GLY A 83 -5.95 -5.81 25.75
N ALA A 84 -4.77 -6.19 26.26
CA ALA A 84 -4.66 -7.24 27.27
C ALA A 84 -5.29 -6.85 28.62
N ALA A 85 -5.19 -5.58 29.03
CA ALA A 85 -5.86 -5.07 30.24
C ALA A 85 -7.38 -5.02 30.06
N TYR A 86 -7.85 -4.61 28.89
CA TYR A 86 -9.27 -4.56 28.55
C TYR A 86 -9.89 -5.96 28.47
N ALA A 87 -9.21 -6.92 27.84
CA ALA A 87 -9.62 -8.33 27.85
C ALA A 87 -9.75 -8.87 29.29
N PHE A 88 -8.77 -8.58 30.14
CA PHE A 88 -8.81 -8.99 31.56
C PHE A 88 -9.97 -8.31 32.29
N TRP A 89 -10.16 -7.01 32.15
CA TRP A 89 -11.22 -6.26 32.80
C TRP A 89 -12.60 -6.81 32.47
N LEU A 90 -12.85 -7.11 31.19
CA LEU A 90 -14.10 -7.69 30.72
C LEU A 90 -14.37 -9.07 31.32
N THR A 91 -13.38 -9.93 31.39
CA THR A 91 -13.55 -11.32 31.85
C THR A 91 -13.52 -11.47 33.37
N PHE A 92 -12.86 -10.55 34.08
CA PHE A 92 -12.74 -10.58 35.51
C PHE A 92 -13.96 -9.94 36.22
N PHE A 93 -14.46 -8.82 35.72
CA PHE A 93 -15.56 -8.09 36.35
C PHE A 93 -16.95 -8.50 35.83
N TRP A 94 -17.04 -9.18 34.68
CA TRP A 94 -18.29 -9.55 34.04
C TRP A 94 -18.33 -11.06 33.79
N SER A 95 -19.52 -11.68 33.93
CA SER A 95 -19.69 -13.11 33.68
C SER A 95 -19.97 -13.39 32.20
N ASP A 96 -19.74 -14.63 31.78
CA ASP A 96 -20.06 -15.15 30.43
C ASP A 96 -19.39 -14.34 29.31
N ARG A 97 -18.14 -13.88 29.55
CA ARG A 97 -17.36 -13.15 28.55
C ARG A 97 -16.23 -14.00 28.01
N PHE A 98 -16.37 -14.45 26.78
CA PHE A 98 -15.27 -15.11 26.07
C PHE A 98 -14.54 -14.08 25.19
N VAL A 99 -13.25 -13.85 25.45
CA VAL A 99 -12.38 -12.94 24.71
C VAL A 99 -11.29 -13.72 24.01
N VAL A 100 -11.17 -13.53 22.70
CA VAL A 100 -10.11 -14.09 21.88
C VAL A 100 -9.13 -12.99 21.47
N MET A 101 -7.83 -13.27 21.65
CA MET A 101 -6.75 -12.42 21.19
C MET A 101 -5.97 -13.15 20.08
N LEU A 102 -5.81 -12.55 18.91
CA LEU A 102 -5.06 -13.11 17.80
C LEU A 102 -3.74 -12.39 17.61
N SER A 103 -2.69 -13.16 17.33
CA SER A 103 -1.36 -12.66 17.00
C SER A 103 -0.75 -13.45 15.86
N ARG A 104 0.34 -12.96 15.28
CA ARG A 104 0.99 -13.55 14.11
C ARG A 104 1.51 -14.98 14.36
N THR A 105 2.06 -15.23 15.55
CA THR A 105 2.68 -16.52 15.93
C THR A 105 2.23 -16.95 17.32
N GLU A 106 2.31 -18.25 17.62
CA GLU A 106 1.99 -18.80 18.95
C GLU A 106 2.83 -18.13 20.06
N ARG A 107 4.10 -17.86 19.79
CA ARG A 107 4.98 -17.16 20.76
C ARG A 107 4.50 -15.74 21.06
N GLU A 108 3.98 -15.03 20.07
CA GLU A 108 3.42 -13.69 20.24
C GLU A 108 2.07 -13.74 20.95
N ALA A 109 1.23 -14.72 20.61
CA ALA A 109 -0.02 -14.99 21.32
C ALA A 109 0.20 -15.25 22.80
N ALA A 110 1.13 -16.14 23.14
CA ALA A 110 1.50 -16.42 24.53
C ALA A 110 2.01 -15.17 25.27
N LYS A 111 2.82 -14.33 24.60
CA LYS A 111 3.29 -13.05 25.18
C LYS A 111 2.16 -12.04 25.39
N LEU A 112 1.14 -12.04 24.53
CA LEU A 112 0.00 -11.16 24.67
C LEU A 112 -0.84 -11.56 25.88
N LEU A 113 -1.18 -12.83 26.06
CA LEU A 113 -1.88 -13.33 27.24
C LEU A 113 -1.05 -13.14 28.51
N GLN A 114 0.27 -13.27 28.44
CA GLN A 114 1.15 -13.05 29.59
C GLN A 114 1.04 -11.63 30.16
N LYS A 115 0.63 -10.62 29.37
CA LYS A 115 0.35 -9.26 29.87
C LYS A 115 -0.86 -9.24 30.81
N SER A 116 -1.94 -9.95 30.46
CA SER A 116 -3.13 -10.09 31.32
C SER A 116 -2.79 -10.84 32.61
N LYS A 117 -2.05 -11.93 32.51
CA LYS A 117 -1.60 -12.70 33.69
C LYS A 117 -0.67 -11.90 34.61
N TYR A 118 0.21 -11.08 34.00
CA TYR A 118 1.09 -10.22 34.78
C TYR A 118 0.31 -9.18 35.59
N GLY A 119 -0.68 -8.53 34.98
CA GLY A 119 -1.57 -7.61 35.71
C GLY A 119 -2.31 -8.30 36.83
N PHE A 120 -2.96 -9.45 36.55
CA PHE A 120 -3.67 -10.25 37.57
C PHE A 120 -2.78 -10.63 38.78
N LYS A 121 -1.51 -10.97 38.53
CA LYS A 121 -0.57 -11.32 39.61
C LYS A 121 -0.49 -10.26 40.68
N PHE A 122 -0.62 -8.98 40.33
CA PHE A 122 -0.36 -7.85 41.24
C PHE A 122 -1.62 -7.07 41.67
N ILE A 123 -2.83 -7.48 41.27
CA ILE A 123 -4.03 -6.90 41.88
C ILE A 123 -4.11 -7.30 43.37
N PRO A 124 -4.74 -6.45 44.21
CA PRO A 124 -4.83 -6.69 45.66
C PRO A 124 -5.53 -8.00 46.00
N LEU A 125 -5.16 -8.58 47.17
CA LEU A 125 -5.74 -9.85 47.64
C LEU A 125 -7.26 -9.75 47.78
N TRP A 126 -7.78 -8.66 48.40
CA TRP A 126 -9.22 -8.44 48.56
C TRP A 126 -9.99 -8.45 47.22
N MET A 127 -9.34 -7.97 46.15
CA MET A 127 -9.95 -7.96 44.82
C MET A 127 -9.97 -9.37 44.21
N LYS A 128 -8.94 -10.20 44.46
CA LYS A 128 -8.92 -11.61 44.08
C LYS A 128 -9.96 -12.43 44.81
N GLU A 129 -10.08 -12.23 46.15
CA GLU A 129 -11.05 -12.92 46.99
C GLU A 129 -12.50 -12.58 46.64
N ARG A 130 -12.74 -11.38 46.11
CA ARG A 130 -14.07 -10.94 45.67
C ARG A 130 -14.38 -11.32 44.24
N GLY A 131 -13.39 -11.36 43.38
CA GLY A 131 -13.52 -11.71 41.96
C GLY A 131 -13.66 -13.21 41.74
N PRO A 132 -13.79 -13.63 40.48
CA PRO A 132 -13.83 -15.03 40.14
C PRO A 132 -12.47 -15.71 40.32
N ASP A 133 -12.50 -16.96 40.77
CA ASP A 133 -11.32 -17.82 40.83
C ASP A 133 -10.83 -18.21 39.45
N ILE A 134 -9.52 -18.46 39.32
CA ILE A 134 -8.99 -19.07 38.08
C ILE A 134 -9.24 -20.56 38.16
N THR A 135 -9.99 -21.07 37.18
CA THR A 135 -10.30 -22.50 37.04
C THR A 135 -9.32 -23.23 36.12
N SER A 136 -8.73 -22.53 35.17
CA SER A 136 -7.68 -23.04 34.29
C SER A 136 -6.73 -21.94 33.88
N ASP A 137 -5.41 -22.23 33.91
CA ASP A 137 -4.35 -21.33 33.49
C ASP A 137 -3.26 -22.10 32.74
N ASN A 138 -3.23 -21.94 31.41
CA ASN A 138 -2.20 -22.53 30.57
C ASN A 138 -1.55 -21.43 29.69
N GLN A 139 -0.61 -21.80 28.83
CA GLN A 139 0.18 -20.84 28.05
C GLN A 139 -0.67 -19.90 27.17
N LEU A 140 -1.81 -20.39 26.65
CA LEU A 140 -2.65 -19.70 25.67
C LEU A 140 -4.07 -19.38 26.16
N LYS A 141 -4.51 -19.93 27.30
CA LYS A 141 -5.86 -19.73 27.84
C LYS A 141 -5.84 -19.45 29.35
N MET A 142 -6.74 -18.60 29.80
CA MET A 142 -7.02 -18.28 31.20
C MET A 142 -8.54 -18.29 31.39
N THR A 143 -9.05 -19.15 32.26
CA THR A 143 -10.49 -19.35 32.49
C THR A 143 -10.83 -19.01 33.95
N PHE A 144 -11.99 -18.42 34.15
CA PHE A 144 -12.50 -17.98 35.43
C PHE A 144 -13.76 -18.73 35.82
N SER A 145 -14.07 -18.77 37.14
CA SER A 145 -15.22 -19.44 37.74
C SER A 145 -16.58 -18.76 37.43
N ASN A 146 -16.55 -17.55 36.82
CA ASN A 146 -17.73 -16.82 36.34
C ASN A 146 -18.05 -17.12 34.85
N GLU A 147 -17.62 -18.26 34.35
CA GLU A 147 -17.80 -18.72 32.96
C GLU A 147 -17.14 -17.82 31.91
N SER A 148 -16.22 -16.94 32.32
CA SER A 148 -15.46 -16.10 31.41
C SER A 148 -14.07 -16.67 31.11
N SER A 149 -13.54 -16.39 29.90
CA SER A 149 -12.19 -16.81 29.56
C SER A 149 -11.51 -15.86 28.58
N ILE A 150 -10.17 -15.84 28.63
CA ILE A 150 -9.31 -15.21 27.65
C ILE A 150 -8.50 -16.29 26.96
N GLU A 151 -8.58 -16.34 25.64
CA GLU A 151 -7.78 -17.24 24.81
C GLU A 151 -6.94 -16.45 23.82
N SER A 152 -5.66 -16.77 23.70
CA SER A 152 -4.76 -16.08 22.77
C SER A 152 -4.20 -17.08 21.77
N LEU A 153 -4.49 -16.89 20.49
CA LEU A 153 -4.24 -17.85 19.41
C LEU A 153 -3.33 -17.24 18.32
N PRO A 154 -2.51 -18.06 17.64
CA PRO A 154 -1.86 -17.64 16.41
C PRO A 154 -2.88 -17.50 15.26
N SER A 155 -2.58 -16.62 14.30
CA SER A 155 -3.35 -16.54 13.06
C SER A 155 -3.30 -17.86 12.28
N GLY A 156 -4.41 -18.30 11.76
CA GLY A 156 -4.55 -19.61 11.08
C GLY A 156 -5.34 -20.64 11.87
N ASN A 157 -5.58 -20.42 13.17
CA ASN A 157 -6.58 -21.15 13.91
C ASN A 157 -7.94 -20.47 13.72
N ASP A 158 -9.00 -21.26 13.61
CA ASP A 158 -10.36 -20.76 13.52
C ASP A 158 -10.88 -20.47 14.95
N PRO A 159 -10.90 -19.20 15.39
CA PRO A 159 -11.21 -18.85 16.78
C PRO A 159 -12.69 -18.95 17.13
N ALA A 160 -13.55 -19.14 16.12
CA ALA A 160 -15.01 -19.01 16.25
C ALA A 160 -15.75 -20.33 16.26
N ARG A 161 -15.11 -21.46 16.01
CA ARG A 161 -15.83 -22.75 15.90
C ARG A 161 -16.38 -23.21 17.23
N GLY A 162 -17.66 -22.99 17.43
CA GLY A 162 -18.47 -23.61 18.48
C GLY A 162 -18.64 -22.81 19.78
N GLU A 163 -18.09 -21.59 19.90
CA GLU A 163 -18.23 -20.75 21.09
C GLU A 163 -18.76 -19.35 20.76
N SER A 164 -19.56 -18.77 21.66
CA SER A 164 -20.06 -17.40 21.53
C SER A 164 -18.99 -16.40 22.00
N VAL A 165 -18.21 -15.88 21.07
CA VAL A 165 -17.13 -14.92 21.36
C VAL A 165 -17.70 -13.52 21.57
N TYR A 166 -17.42 -12.92 22.73
CA TYR A 166 -17.83 -11.55 23.06
C TYR A 166 -16.94 -10.49 22.40
N LEU A 167 -15.61 -10.74 22.34
CA LEU A 167 -14.65 -9.80 21.79
C LEU A 167 -13.50 -10.54 21.12
N VAL A 168 -13.14 -10.11 19.91
CA VAL A 168 -11.89 -10.48 19.26
C VAL A 168 -10.96 -9.28 19.21
N ILE A 169 -9.72 -9.44 19.66
CA ILE A 169 -8.64 -8.46 19.53
C ILE A 169 -7.58 -9.03 18.59
N VAL A 170 -7.36 -8.43 17.44
CA VAL A 170 -6.33 -8.82 16.48
C VAL A 170 -5.14 -7.87 16.62
N ASP A 171 -4.04 -8.35 17.19
CA ASP A 171 -2.81 -7.56 17.34
C ASP A 171 -1.89 -7.75 16.15
N GLU A 172 -1.30 -6.65 15.67
CA GLU A 172 -0.41 -6.58 14.51
C GLU A 172 -1.06 -7.14 13.22
N MET A 173 -2.33 -6.77 12.96
CA MET A 173 -3.11 -7.30 11.85
C MET A 173 -2.48 -7.08 10.47
N ALA A 174 -1.80 -5.95 10.23
CA ALA A 174 -1.12 -5.69 8.97
C ALA A 174 0.02 -6.68 8.65
N PHE A 175 0.49 -7.44 9.67
CA PHE A 175 1.59 -8.40 9.56
C PHE A 175 1.12 -9.86 9.63
N LEU A 176 -0.18 -10.10 9.72
CA LEU A 176 -0.70 -11.46 9.71
C LEU A 176 -0.50 -12.08 8.32
N PRO A 177 0.05 -13.30 8.23
CA PRO A 177 -0.04 -14.07 7.00
C PRO A 177 -1.52 -14.36 6.72
N ASN A 178 -1.96 -14.21 5.47
CA ASN A 178 -3.34 -14.47 5.04
C ASN A 178 -4.39 -13.69 5.87
N SER A 179 -4.20 -12.38 6.05
CA SER A 179 -5.09 -11.54 6.87
C SER A 179 -6.56 -11.53 6.40
N GLU A 180 -6.82 -11.76 5.12
CA GLU A 180 -8.18 -11.89 4.55
C GLU A 180 -8.85 -13.20 5.00
N GLU A 181 -8.13 -14.33 4.97
CA GLU A 181 -8.64 -15.62 5.48
C GLU A 181 -8.88 -15.57 7.00
N ALA A 182 -7.96 -14.91 7.74
CA ALA A 182 -8.14 -14.68 9.16
C ALA A 182 -9.40 -13.83 9.43
N TRP A 183 -9.66 -12.81 8.60
CA TRP A 183 -10.88 -12.01 8.71
C TRP A 183 -12.14 -12.83 8.43
N ALA A 184 -12.14 -13.66 7.39
CA ALA A 184 -13.29 -14.52 7.05
C ALA A 184 -13.68 -15.47 8.20
N SER A 185 -12.73 -15.84 9.08
CA SER A 185 -13.03 -16.64 10.27
C SER A 185 -13.52 -15.81 11.47
N ILE A 186 -13.26 -14.48 11.48
CA ILE A 186 -13.63 -13.55 12.55
C ILE A 186 -14.99 -12.89 12.29
N GLU A 187 -15.29 -12.57 11.03
CA GLU A 187 -16.51 -11.84 10.64
C GLU A 187 -17.81 -12.45 11.20
N PRO A 188 -18.01 -13.80 11.17
CA PRO A 188 -19.23 -14.40 11.72
C PRO A 188 -19.43 -14.18 13.23
N ILE A 189 -18.34 -13.95 13.98
CA ILE A 189 -18.39 -13.65 15.43
C ILE A 189 -19.14 -12.32 15.64
N ALA A 190 -18.85 -11.35 14.82
CA ALA A 190 -19.46 -10.05 14.90
C ALA A 190 -20.95 -10.09 14.51
N ASP A 191 -21.36 -10.96 13.59
CA ASP A 191 -22.77 -11.06 13.17
C ASP A 191 -23.69 -11.50 14.31
N VAL A 192 -23.24 -12.36 15.20
CA VAL A 192 -24.02 -12.82 16.36
C VAL A 192 -23.93 -11.90 17.60
N GLY A 193 -23.32 -10.72 17.48
CA GLY A 193 -23.29 -9.72 18.56
C GLY A 193 -21.91 -9.46 19.15
N GLY A 194 -20.87 -10.17 18.74
CA GLY A 194 -19.50 -9.96 19.18
C GLY A 194 -18.91 -8.63 18.70
N ARG A 195 -17.78 -8.24 19.26
CA ARG A 195 -17.01 -7.04 18.92
C ARG A 195 -15.66 -7.42 18.32
N VAL A 196 -15.14 -6.59 17.41
CA VAL A 196 -13.83 -6.81 16.79
C VAL A 196 -12.98 -5.56 16.86
N ILE A 197 -11.76 -5.72 17.34
CA ILE A 197 -10.74 -4.67 17.45
C ILE A 197 -9.50 -5.13 16.69
N CYS A 198 -9.12 -4.42 15.64
CA CYS A 198 -7.93 -4.66 14.85
C CYS A 198 -6.89 -3.59 15.16
N LEU A 199 -5.71 -4.00 15.66
CA LEU A 199 -4.61 -3.12 16.04
C LEU A 199 -3.40 -3.39 15.14
N SER A 200 -2.78 -2.36 14.58
CA SER A 200 -1.49 -2.53 13.89
C SER A 200 -0.71 -1.22 13.72
N THR A 201 0.60 -1.32 13.54
CA THR A 201 1.36 -0.36 12.73
C THR A 201 1.08 -0.63 11.26
N ALA A 202 1.37 0.32 10.38
CA ALA A 202 1.25 0.10 8.94
C ALA A 202 2.30 -0.92 8.44
N ASN A 203 1.99 -1.60 7.34
CA ASN A 203 2.89 -2.51 6.64
C ASN A 203 2.74 -2.33 5.11
N GLY A 204 2.99 -1.12 4.62
CA GLY A 204 2.75 -0.75 3.23
C GLY A 204 1.27 -0.49 2.92
N SER A 205 1.02 -0.04 1.70
CA SER A 205 -0.32 0.17 1.15
C SER A 205 -0.85 -1.11 0.49
N GLY A 206 -2.16 -1.20 0.29
CA GLY A 206 -2.82 -2.24 -0.50
C GLY A 206 -3.10 -3.56 0.22
N ASN A 207 -2.49 -3.83 1.39
CA ASN A 207 -2.85 -5.01 2.18
C ASN A 207 -4.24 -4.88 2.84
N PHE A 208 -4.77 -5.98 3.35
CA PHE A 208 -6.12 -6.02 3.91
C PHE A 208 -6.34 -5.02 5.06
N PHE A 209 -5.37 -4.83 5.94
CA PHE A 209 -5.46 -3.82 7.01
C PHE A 209 -5.56 -2.39 6.45
N HIS A 210 -4.81 -2.08 5.37
CA HIS A 210 -4.94 -0.80 4.67
C HIS A 210 -6.32 -0.62 4.04
N GLN A 211 -6.87 -1.67 3.41
CA GLN A 211 -8.23 -1.64 2.85
C GLN A 211 -9.29 -1.40 3.94
N MET A 212 -9.17 -2.07 5.09
CA MET A 212 -10.04 -1.82 6.27
C MET A 212 -9.94 -0.36 6.73
N TRP A 213 -8.72 0.18 6.82
CA TRP A 213 -8.48 1.57 7.20
C TRP A 213 -9.12 2.54 6.21
N VAL A 214 -8.83 2.43 4.92
CA VAL A 214 -9.40 3.29 3.87
C VAL A 214 -10.92 3.20 3.85
N GLY A 215 -11.48 2.00 3.94
CA GLY A 215 -12.93 1.80 4.04
C GLY A 215 -13.55 2.50 5.24
N SER A 216 -12.85 2.54 6.39
CA SER A 216 -13.30 3.24 7.58
C SER A 216 -13.31 4.77 7.41
N GLN A 217 -12.32 5.33 6.69
CA GLN A 217 -12.26 6.77 6.41
C GLN A 217 -13.33 7.19 5.39
N ASN A 218 -13.55 6.38 4.37
CA ASN A 218 -14.53 6.60 3.31
C ASN A 218 -15.97 6.18 3.72
N LYS A 219 -16.14 5.60 4.93
CA LYS A 219 -17.42 5.06 5.42
C LYS A 219 -18.03 3.98 4.51
N THR A 220 -17.19 3.21 3.84
CA THR A 220 -17.58 2.09 2.98
C THR A 220 -17.59 0.74 3.72
N ASN A 221 -17.13 0.72 4.97
CA ASN A 221 -17.22 -0.41 5.88
C ASN A 221 -17.74 0.04 7.27
N LEU A 222 -17.97 -0.91 8.17
CA LEU A 222 -18.54 -0.66 9.50
C LEU A 222 -17.48 -0.29 10.57
N PHE A 223 -16.21 -0.21 10.21
CA PHE A 223 -15.15 0.05 11.16
C PHE A 223 -15.07 1.52 11.58
N LYS A 224 -14.85 1.73 12.88
CA LYS A 224 -14.40 3.01 13.41
C LYS A 224 -12.87 3.08 13.28
N GLY A 225 -12.38 3.94 12.39
CA GLY A 225 -10.94 4.22 12.22
C GLY A 225 -10.41 5.12 13.34
N ILE A 226 -9.29 4.74 13.95
CA ILE A 226 -8.61 5.48 15.01
C ILE A 226 -7.13 5.52 14.65
N PHE A 227 -6.55 6.73 14.62
CA PHE A 227 -5.11 6.91 14.35
C PHE A 227 -4.40 7.53 15.54
N TRP A 228 -3.24 6.96 15.90
CA TRP A 228 -2.38 7.50 16.93
C TRP A 228 -0.94 7.66 16.43
N PRO A 229 -0.46 8.91 16.34
CA PRO A 229 0.91 9.21 15.93
C PRO A 229 1.92 8.81 17.01
N TRP A 230 3.20 8.89 16.67
CA TRP A 230 4.29 8.59 17.60
C TRP A 230 4.28 9.46 18.86
N SER A 231 3.80 10.71 18.77
CA SER A 231 3.70 11.66 19.88
C SER A 231 2.69 11.25 20.94
N ALA A 232 1.72 10.38 20.62
CA ALA A 232 0.79 9.81 21.59
C ALA A 232 1.47 8.90 22.63
N GLY A 233 2.77 8.65 22.49
CA GLY A 233 3.60 7.86 23.42
C GLY A 233 4.44 8.68 24.40
N ASP A 234 4.09 9.94 24.68
CA ASP A 234 4.84 10.87 25.53
C ASP A 234 6.28 11.11 25.03
N ARG A 235 6.44 11.29 23.71
CA ARG A 235 7.71 11.51 23.04
C ARG A 235 7.72 12.92 22.45
N ASP A 236 8.89 13.57 22.45
CA ASP A 236 9.10 14.90 21.90
C ASP A 236 9.79 14.86 20.52
N GLU A 237 9.91 15.99 19.85
CA GLU A 237 10.59 16.11 18.56
C GLU A 237 12.07 15.72 18.64
N ASN A 238 12.77 15.99 19.77
CA ASN A 238 14.17 15.59 19.94
C ASN A 238 14.33 14.07 19.88
N TRP A 239 13.36 13.35 20.49
CA TRP A 239 13.31 11.90 20.40
C TRP A 239 13.13 11.44 18.94
N TYR A 240 12.21 12.08 18.20
CA TYR A 240 11.94 11.74 16.79
C TYR A 240 13.15 12.01 15.90
N GLU A 241 13.81 13.17 16.04
CA GLU A 241 15.05 13.51 15.33
C GLU A 241 16.19 12.53 15.65
N SER A 242 16.31 12.11 16.91
CA SER A 242 17.29 11.09 17.28
C SER A 242 17.02 9.75 16.59
N LYS A 243 15.75 9.35 16.47
CA LYS A 243 15.34 8.14 15.76
C LYS A 243 15.62 8.24 14.27
N SER A 244 15.38 9.39 13.65
CA SER A 244 15.62 9.60 12.21
C SER A 244 17.09 9.43 11.82
N LYS A 245 18.02 9.66 12.76
CA LYS A 245 19.47 9.44 12.53
C LYS A 245 19.90 7.97 12.60
N THR A 246 19.08 7.10 13.18
CA THR A 246 19.43 5.69 13.46
C THR A 246 18.57 4.70 12.68
N MET A 247 17.57 5.18 11.95
CA MET A 247 16.58 4.35 11.27
C MET A 247 16.36 4.83 9.84
N PRO A 248 16.26 3.93 8.84
CA PRO A 248 15.88 4.32 7.48
C PRO A 248 14.54 5.07 7.47
N SER A 249 14.42 6.07 6.59
CA SER A 249 13.23 6.95 6.51
C SER A 249 11.92 6.16 6.36
N TRP A 250 11.87 5.18 5.46
CA TRP A 250 10.69 4.33 5.27
C TRP A 250 10.27 3.58 6.56
N GLN A 251 11.26 3.09 7.33
CA GLN A 251 11.00 2.37 8.58
C GLN A 251 10.55 3.32 9.68
N LEU A 252 11.12 4.53 9.71
CA LEU A 252 10.69 5.58 10.65
C LEU A 252 9.22 5.94 10.44
N HIS A 253 8.80 6.15 9.20
CA HIS A 253 7.42 6.48 8.85
C HIS A 253 6.46 5.32 9.12
N GLN A 254 6.88 4.07 8.88
CA GLN A 254 6.10 2.88 9.20
C GLN A 254 5.87 2.71 10.70
N GLU A 255 6.94 2.84 11.49
CA GLU A 255 6.91 2.53 12.92
C GLU A 255 6.46 3.73 13.77
N TYR A 256 6.75 4.95 13.31
CA TYR A 256 6.52 6.19 14.04
C TYR A 256 5.91 7.30 13.16
N PRO A 257 4.76 7.05 12.52
CA PRO A 257 4.15 8.00 11.60
C PRO A 257 3.61 9.25 12.33
N ARG A 258 3.57 10.36 11.58
CA ARG A 258 2.92 11.62 11.98
C ARG A 258 1.46 11.67 11.52
N SER A 259 1.15 11.00 10.39
CA SER A 259 -0.19 10.93 9.81
C SER A 259 -0.47 9.53 9.25
N PRO A 260 -1.73 9.17 9.00
CA PRO A 260 -2.09 7.91 8.35
C PRO A 260 -1.47 7.76 6.96
N GLU A 261 -1.44 8.83 6.18
CA GLU A 261 -0.87 8.87 4.84
C GLU A 261 0.62 8.55 4.89
N GLU A 262 1.35 9.19 5.82
CA GLU A 262 2.76 8.91 6.03
C GLU A 262 2.99 7.43 6.42
N ALA A 263 2.14 6.88 7.29
CA ALA A 263 2.23 5.50 7.73
C ALA A 263 2.14 4.50 6.58
N PHE A 264 1.22 4.69 5.66
CA PHE A 264 0.96 3.74 4.56
C PHE A 264 1.80 4.02 3.32
N ILE A 265 1.90 5.28 2.88
CA ILE A 265 2.58 5.65 1.63
C ILE A 265 4.10 5.47 1.75
N LYS A 266 4.68 5.83 2.90
CA LYS A 266 6.12 5.77 3.13
C LYS A 266 6.58 4.51 3.86
N SER A 267 5.66 3.61 4.20
CA SER A 267 5.99 2.35 4.89
C SER A 267 6.30 1.21 3.91
N GLY A 268 7.03 0.21 4.37
CA GLY A 268 7.56 -0.87 3.56
C GLY A 268 9.01 -0.58 3.13
N ASN A 269 9.56 -1.40 2.23
CA ASN A 269 10.86 -1.16 1.59
C ASN A 269 10.59 -0.74 0.13
N PRO A 270 10.27 0.55 -0.12
CA PRO A 270 9.91 1.02 -1.47
C PRO A 270 11.10 0.84 -2.41
N VAL A 271 10.80 0.40 -3.62
CA VAL A 271 11.79 0.26 -4.69
C VAL A 271 12.13 1.62 -5.30
N PHE A 272 11.11 2.49 -5.41
CA PHE A 272 11.24 3.82 -5.97
C PHE A 272 11.37 4.89 -4.88
N ASP A 273 12.08 5.96 -5.16
CA ASP A 273 12.26 7.09 -4.25
C ASP A 273 10.93 7.87 -4.10
N ILE A 274 10.27 7.69 -2.96
CA ILE A 274 8.96 8.28 -2.67
C ILE A 274 9.04 9.82 -2.65
N ASP A 275 10.12 10.39 -2.12
CA ASP A 275 10.26 11.85 -2.03
C ASP A 275 10.43 12.48 -3.41
N ASN A 276 11.07 11.78 -4.35
CA ASN A 276 11.11 12.19 -5.75
C ASN A 276 9.78 11.98 -6.47
N LEU A 277 9.10 10.85 -6.23
CA LEU A 277 7.76 10.62 -6.79
C LEU A 277 6.72 11.66 -6.35
N MET A 278 6.89 12.27 -5.17
CA MET A 278 6.00 13.34 -4.69
C MET A 278 6.26 14.71 -5.33
N LYS A 279 7.37 14.89 -6.04
CA LYS A 279 7.71 16.14 -6.74
C LYS A 279 7.17 16.21 -8.17
N TYR A 280 6.69 15.08 -8.72
CA TYR A 280 6.11 15.06 -10.05
C TYR A 280 4.84 15.90 -10.09
N GLU A 281 4.72 16.76 -11.09
CA GLU A 281 3.49 17.49 -11.36
C GLU A 281 2.49 16.55 -12.03
N ILE A 282 1.30 16.45 -11.44
CA ILE A 282 0.21 15.65 -11.97
C ILE A 282 -0.56 16.50 -12.97
N GLU A 283 -0.82 15.94 -14.16
CA GLU A 283 -1.58 16.60 -15.21
C GLU A 283 -2.82 15.75 -15.56
N GLU A 284 -3.93 16.41 -15.83
CA GLU A 284 -5.14 15.74 -16.31
C GLU A 284 -5.00 15.38 -17.78
N PRO A 285 -5.17 14.09 -18.16
CA PRO A 285 -5.09 13.68 -19.56
C PRO A 285 -6.40 13.92 -20.31
N GLN A 286 -6.32 14.05 -21.61
CA GLN A 286 -7.45 13.79 -22.50
C GLN A 286 -7.72 12.28 -22.52
N ARG A 287 -8.96 11.87 -22.31
CA ARG A 287 -9.35 10.45 -22.34
C ARG A 287 -10.17 10.15 -23.57
N GLY A 288 -9.98 8.98 -24.12
CA GLY A 288 -10.72 8.59 -25.30
C GLY A 288 -10.44 7.17 -25.76
N TYR A 289 -10.88 6.88 -26.97
CA TYR A 289 -10.59 5.64 -27.68
C TYR A 289 -10.11 5.92 -29.11
N LEU A 290 -9.46 4.95 -29.71
CA LEU A 290 -9.00 5.03 -31.10
C LEU A 290 -10.00 4.36 -32.03
N HIS A 291 -10.09 4.88 -33.23
CA HIS A 291 -10.86 4.29 -34.31
C HIS A 291 -10.01 4.24 -35.58
N VAL A 292 -9.86 3.07 -36.13
CA VAL A 292 -9.08 2.89 -37.35
C VAL A 292 -9.97 3.11 -38.60
N ALA A 293 -9.65 4.15 -39.33
CA ALA A 293 -10.18 4.35 -40.69
C ALA A 293 -9.39 3.54 -41.72
N ALA A 294 -9.85 3.56 -42.98
CA ALA A 294 -9.15 2.91 -44.08
C ALA A 294 -7.68 3.37 -44.18
N ARG A 295 -6.76 2.45 -44.51
CA ARG A 295 -5.31 2.70 -44.70
C ARG A 295 -4.51 2.95 -43.43
N LYS A 296 -4.93 2.40 -42.25
CA LYS A 296 -4.22 2.56 -40.96
C LYS A 296 -4.17 4.02 -40.46
N GLN A 297 -5.06 4.86 -40.94
CA GLN A 297 -5.27 6.17 -40.38
C GLN A 297 -6.07 6.01 -39.08
N VAL A 298 -5.51 6.49 -37.99
CA VAL A 298 -6.10 6.38 -36.65
C VAL A 298 -6.68 7.72 -36.26
N ASP A 299 -7.97 7.72 -35.92
CA ASP A 299 -8.68 8.89 -35.40
C ASP A 299 -8.88 8.72 -33.89
N TYR A 300 -8.48 9.72 -33.11
CA TYR A 300 -8.75 9.78 -31.68
C TYR A 300 -10.12 10.41 -31.41
N ARG A 301 -10.93 9.76 -30.56
CA ARG A 301 -12.24 10.26 -30.16
C ARG A 301 -12.26 10.43 -28.65
N GLU A 302 -12.40 11.66 -28.19
CA GLU A 302 -12.44 12.02 -26.79
C GLU A 302 -13.75 11.54 -26.13
N THR A 303 -13.61 10.87 -24.97
CA THR A 303 -14.70 10.49 -24.07
C THR A 303 -14.19 10.35 -22.63
N PRO A 304 -14.94 10.81 -21.62
CA PRO A 304 -14.51 10.76 -20.23
C PRO A 304 -14.17 9.35 -19.71
N ASP A 305 -14.87 8.34 -20.24
CA ASP A 305 -14.71 6.93 -19.83
C ASP A 305 -13.69 6.17 -20.69
N GLY A 306 -12.93 6.87 -21.55
CA GLY A 306 -11.94 6.25 -22.42
C GLY A 306 -10.78 5.60 -21.66
N GLU A 307 -10.37 4.42 -22.11
CA GLU A 307 -9.25 3.66 -21.51
C GLU A 307 -7.89 4.22 -21.89
N LEU A 308 -7.79 4.97 -22.99
CA LEU A 308 -6.58 5.65 -23.44
C LEU A 308 -6.55 7.08 -22.88
N ALA A 309 -5.55 7.35 -22.05
CA ALA A 309 -5.22 8.66 -21.51
C ALA A 309 -4.06 9.26 -22.30
N ILE A 310 -4.21 10.48 -22.83
CA ILE A 310 -3.20 11.19 -23.62
C ILE A 310 -2.88 12.52 -22.95
N TRP A 311 -1.60 12.77 -22.63
CA TRP A 311 -1.08 14.05 -22.15
C TRP A 311 -0.50 14.88 -23.28
N GLU A 312 0.18 14.21 -24.25
CA GLU A 312 0.76 14.87 -25.41
C GLU A 312 0.40 14.10 -26.67
N MET A 313 -0.20 14.79 -27.64
CA MET A 313 -0.43 14.24 -28.99
C MET A 313 0.90 14.07 -29.73
N PRO A 314 1.01 13.09 -30.65
CA PRO A 314 2.26 12.85 -31.37
C PRO A 314 2.67 14.05 -32.24
N GLU A 315 3.94 14.41 -32.15
CA GLU A 315 4.59 15.36 -33.06
C GLU A 315 4.94 14.67 -34.38
N PRO A 316 4.91 15.36 -35.51
CA PRO A 316 5.16 14.73 -36.85
C PRO A 316 6.48 13.96 -36.91
N ASP A 317 7.55 14.46 -36.31
CA ASP A 317 8.88 13.84 -36.29
C ASP A 317 9.23 13.19 -34.92
N GLY A 318 8.23 13.03 -34.07
CA GLY A 318 8.39 12.41 -32.75
C GLY A 318 8.77 10.93 -32.87
N ILE A 319 9.66 10.48 -31.98
CA ILE A 319 10.09 9.09 -31.85
C ILE A 319 9.53 8.55 -30.53
N TYR A 320 8.74 7.48 -30.62
CA TYR A 320 8.02 6.95 -29.47
C TYR A 320 8.30 5.48 -29.25
N VAL A 321 8.24 5.07 -28.00
CA VAL A 321 8.36 3.67 -27.59
C VAL A 321 7.16 3.27 -26.74
N ILE A 322 6.76 2.00 -26.85
CA ILE A 322 5.62 1.44 -26.10
C ILE A 322 6.07 0.15 -25.44
N GLY A 323 5.74 0.02 -24.15
CA GLY A 323 5.87 -1.23 -23.40
C GLY A 323 4.50 -1.65 -22.89
N ALA A 324 4.18 -2.92 -23.02
CA ALA A 324 2.89 -3.45 -22.62
C ALA A 324 3.04 -4.65 -21.70
N ASP A 325 2.26 -4.64 -20.62
CA ASP A 325 2.01 -5.74 -19.71
C ASP A 325 0.60 -6.29 -19.93
N ILE A 326 0.44 -7.62 -19.95
CA ILE A 326 -0.78 -8.27 -20.43
C ILE A 326 -1.38 -9.16 -19.38
N ALA A 327 -2.63 -8.91 -19.04
CA ALA A 327 -3.47 -9.73 -18.19
C ALA A 327 -4.28 -10.78 -18.97
N GLU A 328 -4.91 -11.69 -18.24
CA GLU A 328 -5.78 -12.74 -18.80
C GLU A 328 -7.08 -12.22 -19.39
N GLY A 329 -7.43 -10.95 -19.19
CA GLY A 329 -8.68 -10.33 -19.69
C GLY A 329 -9.93 -10.71 -18.90
N LEU A 330 -9.80 -11.34 -17.74
CA LEU A 330 -10.94 -11.70 -16.87
C LEU A 330 -11.43 -10.47 -16.08
N GLY A 331 -12.75 -10.28 -16.01
CA GLY A 331 -13.37 -9.12 -15.36
C GLY A 331 -13.10 -8.95 -13.84
N HIS A 332 -12.39 -9.90 -13.21
CA HIS A 332 -12.01 -9.90 -11.80
C HIS A 332 -10.50 -10.16 -11.59
N GLY A 333 -9.67 -10.00 -12.64
CA GLY A 333 -8.23 -10.24 -12.61
C GLY A 333 -7.39 -8.96 -12.74
N ASP A 334 -6.13 -9.16 -13.07
CA ASP A 334 -5.18 -8.08 -13.37
C ASP A 334 -5.59 -7.31 -14.63
N TYR A 335 -5.07 -6.10 -14.76
CA TYR A 335 -5.33 -5.22 -15.88
C TYR A 335 -4.25 -5.34 -16.96
N SER A 336 -4.62 -5.22 -18.22
CA SER A 336 -3.64 -4.93 -19.28
C SER A 336 -3.26 -3.46 -19.24
N SER A 337 -1.97 -3.16 -19.42
CA SER A 337 -1.43 -1.80 -19.33
C SER A 337 -0.38 -1.55 -20.41
N ALA A 338 -0.40 -0.36 -21.02
CA ALA A 338 0.61 0.07 -21.99
C ALA A 338 0.96 1.54 -21.80
N HIS A 339 2.25 1.85 -21.68
CA HIS A 339 2.77 3.21 -21.61
C HIS A 339 3.41 3.63 -22.94
N VAL A 340 3.32 4.91 -23.26
CA VAL A 340 3.99 5.52 -24.41
C VAL A 340 4.93 6.61 -23.92
N ILE A 341 6.23 6.50 -24.26
CA ILE A 341 7.24 7.50 -23.91
C ILE A 341 7.75 8.15 -25.20
N ASN A 342 7.84 9.48 -25.20
CA ASN A 342 8.56 10.23 -26.22
C ASN A 342 10.07 10.08 -25.96
N ALA A 343 10.78 9.41 -26.88
CA ALA A 343 12.19 9.10 -26.71
C ALA A 343 13.12 10.33 -26.79
N ARG A 344 12.63 11.49 -27.24
CA ARG A 344 13.41 12.73 -27.28
C ARG A 344 13.36 13.51 -25.95
N THR A 345 12.26 13.39 -25.22
CA THR A 345 12.03 14.16 -23.98
C THR A 345 12.04 13.30 -22.73
N ASP A 346 12.09 11.98 -22.87
CA ASP A 346 11.90 10.99 -21.81
C ASP A 346 10.60 11.20 -21.01
N ALA A 347 9.57 11.79 -21.67
CA ALA A 347 8.28 12.05 -21.07
C ALA A 347 7.26 10.95 -21.40
N LEU A 348 6.49 10.55 -20.40
CA LEU A 348 5.29 9.73 -20.57
C LEU A 348 4.21 10.58 -21.25
N VAL A 349 3.80 10.23 -22.45
CA VAL A 349 2.86 11.01 -23.27
C VAL A 349 1.48 10.38 -23.37
N ALA A 350 1.37 9.06 -23.21
CA ALA A 350 0.08 8.36 -23.17
C ALA A 350 0.14 7.07 -22.36
N HIS A 351 -1.02 6.64 -21.89
CA HIS A 351 -1.20 5.41 -21.13
C HIS A 351 -2.56 4.79 -21.43
N TRP A 352 -2.55 3.53 -21.82
CA TRP A 352 -3.75 2.70 -21.94
C TRP A 352 -3.84 1.74 -20.76
N HIS A 353 -5.05 1.57 -20.18
CA HIS A 353 -5.25 0.67 -19.05
C HIS A 353 -6.70 0.22 -18.97
N GLY A 354 -6.92 -1.10 -18.98
CA GLY A 354 -8.27 -1.66 -18.92
C GLY A 354 -8.27 -3.20 -18.85
N HIS A 355 -9.48 -3.76 -18.76
CA HIS A 355 -9.72 -5.18 -18.93
C HIS A 355 -10.08 -5.45 -20.39
N ILE A 356 -9.26 -6.22 -21.08
CA ILE A 356 -9.44 -6.54 -22.50
C ILE A 356 -8.85 -7.92 -22.80
N GLU A 357 -9.46 -8.64 -23.73
CA GLU A 357 -8.91 -9.90 -24.21
C GLU A 357 -7.54 -9.71 -24.89
N PRO A 358 -6.57 -10.63 -24.72
CA PRO A 358 -5.19 -10.45 -25.19
C PRO A 358 -5.04 -10.20 -26.71
N ASP A 359 -5.93 -10.74 -27.54
CA ASP A 359 -5.90 -10.50 -28.99
C ASP A 359 -6.45 -9.12 -29.36
N LEU A 360 -7.54 -8.68 -28.72
CA LEU A 360 -8.08 -7.33 -28.88
C LEU A 360 -7.11 -6.27 -28.36
N PHE A 361 -6.39 -6.58 -27.28
CA PHE A 361 -5.33 -5.69 -26.81
C PHE A 361 -4.20 -5.54 -27.84
N GLY A 362 -3.88 -6.62 -28.58
CA GLY A 362 -2.94 -6.56 -29.70
C GLY A 362 -3.37 -5.58 -30.78
N ASP A 363 -4.66 -5.55 -31.11
CA ASP A 363 -5.21 -4.61 -32.08
C ASP A 363 -5.12 -3.16 -31.55
N ALA A 364 -5.50 -2.91 -30.28
CA ALA A 364 -5.38 -1.61 -29.63
C ALA A 364 -3.92 -1.10 -29.58
N LEU A 365 -2.95 -1.98 -29.28
CA LEU A 365 -1.53 -1.63 -29.30
C LEU A 365 -1.05 -1.20 -30.69
N CYS A 366 -1.55 -1.86 -31.76
CA CYS A 366 -1.24 -1.44 -33.12
C CYS A 366 -1.79 -0.04 -33.44
N GLU A 367 -3.01 0.24 -33.02
CA GLU A 367 -3.65 1.54 -33.19
C GLU A 367 -2.88 2.65 -32.47
N ILE A 368 -2.51 2.43 -31.19
CA ILE A 368 -1.66 3.36 -30.43
C ILE A 368 -0.30 3.53 -31.13
N GLY A 369 0.31 2.44 -31.57
CA GLY A 369 1.58 2.48 -32.27
C GLY A 369 1.54 3.28 -33.57
N TRP A 370 0.47 3.17 -34.37
CA TRP A 370 0.29 3.98 -35.57
C TRP A 370 0.00 5.44 -35.28
N LEU A 371 -0.82 5.72 -34.24
CA LEU A 371 -1.03 7.10 -33.77
C LEU A 371 0.32 7.75 -33.46
N TYR A 372 1.19 7.04 -32.74
CA TYR A 372 2.51 7.53 -32.32
C TYR A 372 3.61 7.17 -33.35
N ASN A 373 3.41 7.53 -34.61
CA ASN A 373 4.39 7.48 -35.71
C ASN A 373 5.00 6.09 -35.98
N GLY A 374 4.29 5.00 -35.70
CA GLY A 374 4.84 3.66 -35.82
C GLY A 374 5.83 3.32 -34.70
N ALA A 375 5.53 3.68 -33.48
CA ALA A 375 6.34 3.47 -32.30
C ALA A 375 6.93 2.05 -32.19
N LEU A 376 8.12 1.90 -31.59
CA LEU A 376 8.66 0.59 -31.25
C LEU A 376 7.85 -0.01 -30.09
N ILE A 377 7.21 -1.18 -30.32
CA ILE A 377 6.38 -1.84 -29.30
C ILE A 377 7.05 -3.08 -28.75
N ALA A 378 7.20 -3.14 -27.43
CA ALA A 378 7.58 -4.34 -26.69
C ALA A 378 6.40 -4.85 -25.86
N VAL A 379 5.93 -6.03 -26.20
CA VAL A 379 4.89 -6.74 -25.46
C VAL A 379 5.56 -7.71 -24.50
N GLU A 380 5.11 -7.79 -23.24
CA GLU A 380 5.60 -8.82 -22.35
C GLU A 380 5.22 -10.21 -22.87
N ASN A 381 6.24 -11.02 -23.20
CA ASN A 381 6.04 -12.33 -23.81
C ASN A 381 5.94 -13.43 -22.75
N ASN A 382 4.83 -13.40 -21.98
CA ASN A 382 4.36 -14.45 -21.08
C ASN A 382 3.36 -15.35 -21.81
N ASN A 383 2.61 -16.20 -21.10
CA ASN A 383 1.61 -17.10 -21.68
C ASN A 383 0.59 -16.37 -22.57
N HIS A 384 0.08 -15.21 -22.12
CA HIS A 384 -0.92 -14.41 -22.83
C HIS A 384 -0.31 -13.46 -23.87
N GLY A 385 0.91 -12.98 -23.65
CA GLY A 385 1.63 -12.08 -24.55
C GLY A 385 1.89 -12.67 -25.94
N LEU A 386 1.99 -13.98 -26.05
CA LEU A 386 2.12 -14.64 -27.36
C LEU A 386 0.86 -14.47 -28.23
N THR A 387 -0.32 -14.48 -27.62
CA THR A 387 -1.60 -14.23 -28.31
C THR A 387 -1.65 -12.80 -28.83
N THR A 388 -1.30 -11.84 -27.99
CA THR A 388 -1.21 -10.40 -28.33
C THR A 388 -0.22 -10.16 -29.48
N VAL A 389 0.99 -10.73 -29.41
CA VAL A 389 1.99 -10.62 -30.49
C VAL A 389 1.47 -11.19 -31.82
N LYS A 390 0.78 -12.35 -31.80
CA LYS A 390 0.18 -12.94 -33.01
C LYS A 390 -0.95 -12.07 -33.57
N ALA A 391 -1.76 -11.44 -32.72
CA ALA A 391 -2.78 -10.49 -33.16
C ALA A 391 -2.14 -9.29 -33.84
N MET A 392 -1.12 -8.68 -33.26
CA MET A 392 -0.36 -7.57 -33.84
C MET A 392 0.24 -7.93 -35.22
N GLN A 393 0.82 -9.11 -35.35
CA GLN A 393 1.37 -9.62 -36.62
C GLN A 393 0.27 -9.77 -37.66
N ARG A 394 -0.88 -10.33 -37.29
CA ARG A 394 -2.07 -10.46 -38.18
C ARG A 394 -2.60 -9.10 -38.60
N TYR A 395 -2.61 -8.13 -37.70
CA TYR A 395 -3.02 -6.74 -37.96
C TYR A 395 -2.01 -5.99 -38.82
N GLY A 396 -0.79 -6.54 -38.95
CA GLY A 396 0.27 -6.07 -39.86
C GLY A 396 1.15 -4.98 -39.28
N TYR A 397 1.30 -4.96 -37.93
CA TYR A 397 2.26 -4.10 -37.27
C TYR A 397 3.67 -4.66 -37.42
N LYS A 398 4.65 -3.80 -37.79
CA LYS A 398 6.01 -4.27 -38.15
C LYS A 398 7.04 -3.91 -37.09
N ASN A 399 6.92 -2.76 -36.43
CA ASN A 399 7.93 -2.22 -35.52
C ASN A 399 7.77 -2.80 -34.10
N MET A 400 7.99 -4.12 -33.97
CA MET A 400 7.93 -4.84 -32.71
C MET A 400 9.33 -5.20 -32.24
N TYR A 401 9.59 -5.03 -30.96
CA TYR A 401 10.84 -5.42 -30.32
C TYR A 401 11.10 -6.91 -30.45
N ARG A 402 12.36 -7.27 -30.74
CA ARG A 402 12.82 -8.65 -30.88
C ARG A 402 14.01 -8.90 -29.97
N GLN A 403 13.85 -9.83 -29.06
CA GLN A 403 14.92 -10.25 -28.16
C GLN A 403 15.75 -11.35 -28.79
N ARG A 404 17.07 -11.11 -28.91
CA ARG A 404 18.03 -12.13 -29.38
C ARG A 404 18.33 -13.13 -28.27
N ARG A 405 18.25 -14.42 -28.59
CA ARG A 405 18.65 -15.51 -27.68
C ARG A 405 19.88 -16.20 -28.25
N LEU A 406 20.93 -16.28 -27.42
CA LEU A 406 22.04 -17.20 -27.63
C LEU A 406 21.63 -18.55 -27.03
N GLN A 407 21.40 -19.54 -27.88
CA GLN A 407 21.17 -20.92 -27.42
C GLN A 407 22.54 -21.59 -27.24
N GLN A 408 22.77 -22.21 -26.06
CA GLN A 408 24.04 -22.91 -25.74
C GLN A 408 24.38 -24.07 -26.69
N ARG A 409 23.41 -24.57 -27.47
CA ARG A 409 23.58 -25.72 -28.37
C ARG A 409 23.48 -25.38 -29.87
N ASN A 410 23.16 -24.16 -30.22
CA ASN A 410 23.06 -23.75 -31.63
C ASN A 410 23.67 -22.36 -31.79
N PRO A 411 24.71 -22.18 -32.64
CA PRO A 411 25.41 -20.91 -32.80
C PRO A 411 24.57 -19.83 -33.52
N GLU A 412 23.41 -20.19 -34.11
CA GLU A 412 22.54 -19.22 -34.73
C GLU A 412 21.62 -18.58 -33.68
N PRO A 413 21.65 -17.22 -33.54
CA PRO A 413 20.78 -16.53 -32.61
C PRO A 413 19.32 -16.67 -33.05
N SER A 414 18.48 -17.23 -32.18
CA SER A 414 17.03 -17.22 -32.39
C SER A 414 16.45 -15.88 -31.89
N GLU A 415 15.63 -15.23 -32.73
CA GLU A 415 14.90 -14.01 -32.34
C GLU A 415 13.49 -14.36 -31.86
N VAL A 416 13.11 -13.85 -30.70
CA VAL A 416 11.75 -13.97 -30.15
C VAL A 416 11.14 -12.58 -30.08
N VAL A 417 9.95 -12.42 -30.66
CA VAL A 417 9.22 -11.15 -30.60
C VAL A 417 8.68 -10.92 -29.19
N GLY A 418 8.86 -9.70 -28.68
CA GLY A 418 8.42 -9.26 -27.37
C GLY A 418 9.52 -9.28 -26.31
N TRP A 419 9.19 -8.71 -25.15
CA TRP A 419 10.04 -8.66 -23.96
C TRP A 419 9.77 -9.87 -23.08
N ARG A 420 10.82 -10.58 -22.66
CA ARG A 420 10.68 -11.69 -21.73
C ARG A 420 11.06 -11.25 -20.32
N THR A 421 10.08 -11.24 -19.43
CA THR A 421 10.30 -11.05 -17.99
C THR A 421 10.82 -12.35 -17.37
N THR A 422 11.97 -12.27 -16.73
CA THR A 422 12.63 -13.36 -16.04
C THR A 422 13.07 -12.90 -14.65
N THR A 423 13.51 -13.84 -13.81
CA THR A 423 14.12 -13.52 -12.49
C THR A 423 15.36 -12.61 -12.60
N ALA A 424 16.00 -12.52 -13.77
CA ALA A 424 17.13 -11.63 -14.01
C ALA A 424 16.70 -10.31 -14.68
N SER A 425 15.80 -10.34 -15.67
CA SER A 425 15.42 -9.14 -16.42
C SER A 425 14.42 -8.23 -15.67
N LYS A 426 13.53 -8.77 -14.85
CA LYS A 426 12.60 -7.96 -14.03
C LYS A 426 13.35 -7.05 -13.06
N PRO A 427 14.27 -7.53 -12.20
CA PRO A 427 15.03 -6.65 -11.31
C PRO A 427 15.82 -5.58 -12.06
N LEU A 428 16.47 -5.92 -13.16
CA LEU A 428 17.24 -4.97 -13.95
C LEU A 428 16.37 -3.84 -14.51
N ALA A 429 15.22 -4.17 -15.12
CA ALA A 429 14.32 -3.17 -15.68
C ALA A 429 13.75 -2.24 -14.60
N ILE A 430 13.40 -2.79 -13.44
CA ILE A 430 12.88 -2.04 -12.30
C ILE A 430 13.98 -1.16 -11.67
N ASP A 431 15.20 -1.68 -11.44
CA ASP A 431 16.29 -0.93 -10.84
C ASP A 431 16.73 0.24 -11.75
N GLU A 432 16.72 0.06 -13.08
CA GLU A 432 17.02 1.15 -14.02
C GLU A 432 15.91 2.22 -14.06
N LEU A 433 14.64 1.82 -14.02
CA LEU A 433 13.52 2.76 -13.88
C LEU A 433 13.62 3.52 -12.54
N ALA A 434 13.99 2.84 -11.45
CA ALA A 434 14.18 3.47 -10.15
C ALA A 434 15.31 4.49 -10.17
N ALA A 435 16.42 4.18 -10.87
CA ALA A 435 17.50 5.14 -11.07
C ALA A 435 17.05 6.36 -11.88
N ALA A 436 16.28 6.17 -12.96
CA ALA A 436 15.74 7.25 -13.77
C ALA A 436 14.81 8.19 -12.99
N ILE A 437 13.96 7.63 -12.12
CA ILE A 437 13.07 8.40 -11.23
C ILE A 437 13.87 9.16 -10.19
N ARG A 438 14.86 8.52 -9.54
CA ARG A 438 15.73 9.16 -8.55
C ARG A 438 16.52 10.33 -9.16
N ASP A 439 17.01 10.15 -10.37
CA ASP A 439 17.87 11.13 -11.07
C ASP A 439 17.03 12.15 -11.88
N ASN A 440 15.69 12.09 -11.79
CA ASN A 440 14.72 12.93 -12.51
C ASN A 440 14.93 12.95 -14.04
N VAL A 441 15.26 11.81 -14.61
CA VAL A 441 15.47 11.64 -16.06
C VAL A 441 14.15 11.47 -16.79
N ILE A 442 13.21 10.71 -16.23
CA ILE A 442 11.89 10.47 -16.80
C ILE A 442 10.85 11.43 -16.23
N TYR A 443 9.91 11.91 -17.04
CA TYR A 443 8.75 12.69 -16.61
C TYR A 443 7.46 11.86 -16.65
N ILE A 444 6.71 11.82 -15.53
CA ILE A 444 5.50 10.99 -15.37
C ILE A 444 4.35 11.87 -14.86
N PRO A 445 3.43 12.35 -15.72
CA PRO A 445 2.29 13.17 -15.33
C PRO A 445 1.11 12.36 -14.78
N CYS A 446 1.14 11.04 -14.89
CA CYS A 446 0.03 10.13 -14.55
C CYS A 446 -0.06 9.86 -13.06
N GLU A 447 -1.09 10.40 -12.38
CA GLU A 447 -1.36 10.17 -10.96
C GLU A 447 -1.44 8.68 -10.60
N ARG A 448 -2.18 7.88 -11.40
CA ARG A 448 -2.38 6.45 -11.14
C ARG A 448 -1.09 5.64 -11.24
N THR A 449 -0.23 5.98 -12.21
CA THR A 449 1.10 5.35 -12.34
C THR A 449 1.99 5.71 -11.14
N ILE A 450 1.99 6.99 -10.73
CA ILE A 450 2.74 7.43 -9.54
C ILE A 450 2.21 6.75 -8.27
N ALA A 451 0.90 6.58 -8.12
CA ALA A 451 0.31 5.88 -6.98
C ALA A 451 0.80 4.43 -6.91
N GLU A 452 0.85 3.72 -8.03
CA GLU A 452 1.32 2.33 -8.09
C GLU A 452 2.84 2.21 -7.86
N LEU A 453 3.64 3.14 -8.39
CA LEU A 453 5.08 3.23 -8.10
C LEU A 453 5.35 3.42 -6.59
N LYS A 454 4.53 4.23 -5.89
CA LYS A 454 4.63 4.44 -4.43
C LYS A 454 4.35 3.17 -3.61
N THR A 455 3.55 2.26 -4.13
CA THR A 455 3.18 1.00 -3.46
C THR A 455 4.06 -0.18 -3.85
N TYR A 456 5.00 0.02 -4.78
CA TYR A 456 5.88 -1.04 -5.27
C TYR A 456 7.05 -1.25 -4.30
N VAL A 457 7.10 -2.41 -3.66
CA VAL A 457 8.00 -2.70 -2.55
C VAL A 457 8.86 -3.94 -2.79
N ARG A 458 10.00 -3.98 -2.11
CA ARG A 458 10.88 -5.16 -2.03
C ARG A 458 10.62 -5.90 -0.73
N ASN A 459 10.12 -7.14 -0.80
CA ASN A 459 9.87 -7.96 0.39
C ASN A 459 11.17 -8.54 0.97
N ALA A 460 11.06 -9.13 2.18
CA ALA A 460 12.18 -9.70 2.92
C ALA A 460 12.99 -10.76 2.12
N ASN A 461 12.35 -11.42 1.14
CA ASN A 461 12.98 -12.42 0.25
C ASN A 461 13.65 -11.77 -0.98
N GLY A 462 13.72 -10.44 -1.06
CA GLY A 462 14.31 -9.69 -2.18
C GLY A 462 13.43 -9.63 -3.43
N ARG A 463 12.24 -10.23 -3.44
CA ARG A 463 11.30 -10.11 -4.55
C ARG A 463 10.62 -8.75 -4.53
N MET A 464 10.37 -8.20 -5.72
CA MET A 464 9.72 -6.91 -5.92
C MET A 464 8.34 -7.11 -6.53
N ASN A 465 7.32 -6.51 -5.94
CA ASN A 465 5.94 -6.53 -6.43
C ASN A 465 5.16 -5.30 -5.95
N GLY A 466 4.13 -4.93 -6.70
CA GLY A 466 3.11 -3.97 -6.28
C GLY A 466 2.03 -4.65 -5.43
N SER A 467 1.20 -3.85 -4.78
CA SER A 467 0.00 -4.30 -4.07
C SER A 467 -1.07 -3.20 -4.15
N PRO A 468 -2.27 -3.49 -4.66
CA PRO A 468 -2.77 -4.81 -5.12
C PRO A 468 -2.27 -5.23 -6.52
N HIS A 469 -1.84 -4.28 -7.38
CA HIS A 469 -1.46 -4.51 -8.77
C HIS A 469 -0.07 -3.93 -9.06
N ASP A 470 0.63 -4.46 -10.09
CA ASP A 470 1.91 -3.95 -10.58
C ASP A 470 1.97 -3.76 -12.12
N ASP A 471 0.81 -3.77 -12.77
CA ASP A 471 0.66 -3.72 -14.23
C ASP A 471 1.23 -2.44 -14.84
N ARG A 472 0.97 -1.28 -14.21
CA ARG A 472 1.51 0.01 -14.66
C ARG A 472 3.01 0.12 -14.42
N VAL A 473 3.50 -0.41 -13.32
CA VAL A 473 4.93 -0.43 -13.03
C VAL A 473 5.67 -1.29 -14.04
N MET A 474 5.12 -2.47 -14.37
CA MET A 474 5.75 -3.40 -15.31
C MET A 474 5.72 -2.85 -16.74
N SER A 475 4.58 -2.36 -17.21
CA SER A 475 4.49 -1.76 -18.54
C SER A 475 5.39 -0.53 -18.69
N LEU A 476 5.49 0.35 -17.66
CA LEU A 476 6.39 1.49 -17.66
C LEU A 476 7.87 1.06 -17.67
N ALA A 477 8.24 0.05 -16.86
CA ALA A 477 9.59 -0.47 -16.84
C ALA A 477 10.01 -1.06 -18.20
N ILE A 478 9.12 -1.81 -18.86
CA ILE A 478 9.33 -2.33 -20.21
C ILE A 478 9.49 -1.18 -21.21
N THR A 479 8.62 -0.15 -21.12
CA THR A 479 8.69 1.03 -21.99
C THR A 479 10.03 1.75 -21.86
N TYR A 480 10.47 1.96 -20.62
CA TYR A 480 11.76 2.61 -20.35
C TYR A 480 12.95 1.82 -20.93
N GLN A 481 12.89 0.48 -20.91
CA GLN A 481 13.93 -0.34 -21.55
C GLN A 481 13.97 -0.13 -23.08
N MET A 482 12.85 0.17 -23.72
CA MET A 482 12.78 0.35 -25.18
C MET A 482 13.50 1.61 -25.65
N LEU A 483 13.73 2.60 -24.81
CA LEU A 483 14.53 3.77 -25.13
C LEU A 483 15.96 3.43 -25.61
N LYS A 484 16.49 2.29 -25.18
CA LYS A 484 17.82 1.79 -25.60
C LYS A 484 17.87 1.26 -27.03
N TYR A 485 16.72 0.97 -27.63
CA TYR A 485 16.61 0.28 -28.92
C TYR A 485 16.09 1.19 -30.04
N VAL A 486 15.85 2.47 -29.74
CA VAL A 486 15.52 3.47 -30.75
C VAL A 486 16.75 4.32 -31.07
N TRP A 487 16.93 4.59 -32.35
CA TRP A 487 17.97 5.50 -32.78
C TRP A 487 17.44 6.93 -32.74
N LEU A 488 18.09 7.79 -31.97
CA LEU A 488 17.82 9.22 -31.97
C LEU A 488 18.83 9.86 -32.91
N PRO A 489 18.38 10.51 -34.01
CA PRO A 489 19.30 11.29 -34.83
C PRO A 489 19.98 12.35 -33.95
N GLU A 490 21.32 12.44 -34.03
CA GLU A 490 22.04 13.50 -33.34
C GLU A 490 21.41 14.84 -33.72
N TYR A 491 20.94 15.60 -32.71
CA TYR A 491 20.52 16.98 -32.90
C TYR A 491 21.74 17.79 -33.36
N ARG A 492 21.87 17.98 -34.68
CA ARG A 492 22.73 19.02 -35.22
C ARG A 492 21.91 20.30 -35.17
N PRO A 493 22.26 21.30 -34.31
CA PRO A 493 21.63 22.59 -34.40
C PRO A 493 21.76 23.05 -35.85
N GLU A 494 20.64 23.32 -36.51
CA GLU A 494 20.67 23.91 -37.85
C GLU A 494 21.44 25.23 -37.73
N ILE A 495 22.67 25.21 -38.22
CA ILE A 495 23.45 26.44 -38.31
C ILE A 495 22.66 27.32 -39.29
N ALA A 496 22.19 28.46 -38.81
CA ALA A 496 21.50 29.41 -39.64
C ALA A 496 22.32 29.62 -40.94
N PRO A 497 21.74 29.44 -42.10
CA PRO A 497 22.49 29.52 -43.34
C PRO A 497 23.18 30.92 -43.42
N PRO A 498 24.38 31.01 -44.00
CA PRO A 498 25.08 32.28 -44.12
C PRO A 498 24.16 33.34 -44.71
N LYS A 499 24.08 34.48 -44.09
CA LYS A 499 23.22 35.61 -44.50
C LYS A 499 23.47 35.93 -46.00
N TYR A 500 22.39 36.02 -46.79
CA TYR A 500 22.41 36.21 -48.22
C TYR A 500 22.85 34.99 -49.06
N SER A 501 22.95 33.79 -48.51
CA SER A 501 23.05 32.58 -49.31
C SER A 501 21.70 32.20 -49.95
N LEU A 502 21.71 31.40 -51.00
CA LEU A 502 20.46 30.91 -51.63
C LEU A 502 19.52 30.24 -50.63
N HIS A 503 20.10 29.41 -49.76
CA HIS A 503 19.38 28.72 -48.68
C HIS A 503 18.83 29.67 -47.60
N TRP A 504 19.54 30.80 -47.36
CA TRP A 504 19.04 31.87 -46.49
C TRP A 504 17.81 32.55 -47.12
N PHE A 505 17.79 32.85 -48.42
CA PHE A 505 16.65 33.46 -49.09
C PHE A 505 15.44 32.50 -49.16
N GLU A 506 15.65 31.21 -49.47
CA GLU A 506 14.59 30.20 -49.46
C GLU A 506 13.91 30.13 -48.10
N ARG A 507 14.68 30.07 -47.02
CA ARG A 507 14.17 30.01 -45.63
C ARG A 507 13.50 31.30 -45.19
N PHE A 508 14.02 32.43 -45.59
CA PHE A 508 13.43 33.76 -45.36
C PHE A 508 12.07 33.91 -46.05
N ILE A 509 11.95 33.43 -47.28
CA ILE A 509 10.68 33.45 -48.02
C ILE A 509 9.64 32.54 -47.36
N GLN A 510 10.08 31.41 -46.82
CA GLN A 510 9.20 30.40 -46.25
C GLN A 510 8.75 30.76 -44.80
N TYR A 511 9.59 31.35 -43.99
CA TYR A 511 9.36 31.51 -42.54
C TYR A 511 9.55 32.96 -42.03
N GLY A 512 9.91 33.91 -42.84
CA GLY A 512 10.16 35.31 -42.44
C GLY A 512 11.38 35.49 -41.49
N ASP A 513 11.45 36.66 -40.86
CA ASP A 513 12.58 36.99 -39.95
C ASP A 513 12.66 36.10 -38.69
N ASP A 514 11.54 35.56 -38.23
CA ASP A 514 11.47 34.65 -37.07
C ASP A 514 12.06 33.26 -37.35
N GLY A 515 11.97 32.78 -38.58
CA GLY A 515 12.58 31.55 -39.05
C GLY A 515 14.11 31.59 -39.16
N MET A 516 14.70 32.77 -39.02
CA MET A 516 16.14 33.00 -39.11
C MET A 516 16.84 33.08 -37.76
N LYS A 517 16.08 33.09 -36.66
CA LYS A 517 16.64 33.03 -35.30
C LYS A 517 17.00 31.58 -35.01
N ALA A 518 18.27 31.30 -34.77
CA ALA A 518 18.69 30.02 -34.19
C ALA A 518 17.88 29.80 -32.91
N VAL A 519 17.17 28.69 -32.79
CA VAL A 519 16.45 28.34 -31.57
C VAL A 519 17.49 28.31 -30.43
N PRO A 520 17.36 29.15 -29.39
CA PRO A 520 18.37 29.18 -28.33
C PRO A 520 18.42 27.82 -27.65
N LEU A 521 19.62 27.32 -27.36
CA LEU A 521 19.90 26.12 -26.56
C LEU A 521 19.17 26.09 -25.19
N GLY A 522 18.58 27.23 -24.76
CA GLY A 522 17.88 27.37 -23.48
C GLY A 522 16.44 26.88 -23.43
N ALA A 523 15.76 26.70 -24.56
CA ALA A 523 14.37 26.23 -24.55
C ALA A 523 14.24 24.73 -24.21
N TYR A 524 15.30 23.96 -24.44
CA TYR A 524 15.36 22.53 -24.12
C TYR A 524 15.69 22.25 -22.64
N ASN A 525 16.36 23.20 -21.97
CA ASN A 525 16.73 23.07 -20.55
C ASN A 525 15.75 23.73 -19.57
N ALA A 526 14.71 24.43 -20.04
CA ALA A 526 13.75 25.09 -19.17
C ALA A 526 12.78 24.11 -18.46
N ARG A 527 12.67 22.87 -18.94
CA ARG A 527 11.94 21.77 -18.26
C ARG A 527 12.84 20.85 -17.43
N LYS A 528 14.16 21.11 -17.41
CA LYS A 528 15.17 20.40 -16.58
C LYS A 528 15.62 21.17 -15.34
N LYS A 529 14.84 22.17 -14.89
CA LYS A 529 15.12 22.86 -13.61
C LYS A 529 13.96 22.73 -12.65
#